data_0d5e9d39c503cecf23d9f8a071ce448c
#
_entry.id   0d5e9d39c503cecf23d9f8a071ce448c
#
_cell.length_a   1.000
_cell.length_b   1.000
_cell.length_c   1.000
_cell.angle_alpha   90.00
_cell.angle_beta   90.00
_cell.angle_gamma   90.00
#
_symmetry.space_group_name_H-M   'P 1'
#
loop_
_entity.id
_entity.type
_entity.pdbx_description
1 polymer ?
#
loop_
_entity_poly.entity_id
_entity_poly.type
_entity_poly.pdbx_seq_one_letter_code
_entity_poly.pdbx_strand_id
1 'polypeptide(L)'
;LKKKVYIILSNSWGIPKNIEELVLERDQCCVYCGCEFGTERAKKKSWEHIINDINIKTLENIALCCVGCNASKGNKELISWFYSEHARKRGINSETIADVIKIALNLKS
;
A
#
# COMPACT_ATOMS: atom_id res chain seq x y z
N LEU A 1 -20.23 16.47 14.24
CA LEU A 1 -19.36 15.74 13.34
C LEU A 1 -18.69 14.60 14.07
N LYS A 2 -18.93 13.40 13.58
CA LYS A 2 -18.27 12.23 14.14
C LYS A 2 -16.80 12.27 13.77
N LYS A 3 -15.92 12.29 14.76
CA LYS A 3 -14.52 12.02 14.53
C LYS A 3 -14.39 10.57 14.07
N LYS A 4 -13.77 10.36 12.94
CA LYS A 4 -13.35 9.02 12.56
C LYS A 4 -12.28 8.56 13.53
N VAL A 5 -12.51 7.42 14.16
CA VAL A 5 -11.48 6.80 15.00
C VAL A 5 -10.63 5.93 14.10
N TYR A 6 -9.38 6.31 13.94
CA TYR A 6 -8.44 5.49 13.22
C TYR A 6 -7.69 4.61 14.21
N ILE A 7 -7.57 3.34 13.87
CA ILE A 7 -6.66 2.47 14.59
C ILE A 7 -5.25 2.96 14.23
N ILE A 8 -4.54 3.42 15.23
CA ILE A 8 -3.18 3.93 15.03
C ILE A 8 -2.28 2.77 14.65
N LEU A 9 -1.84 2.76 13.40
CA LEU A 9 -0.85 1.83 12.92
C LEU A 9 0.52 2.45 13.20
N SER A 10 1.32 1.78 14.04
CA SER A 10 2.65 2.29 14.36
C SER A 10 3.53 2.35 13.12
N ASN A 11 4.28 3.43 12.96
CA ASN A 11 5.29 3.52 11.93
C ASN A 11 6.63 3.92 12.56
N SER A 12 7.69 3.32 12.08
CA SER A 12 9.07 3.61 12.50
C SER A 12 9.83 4.38 11.42
N TRP A 13 9.16 4.80 10.37
CA TRP A 13 9.82 5.44 9.21
C TRP A 13 9.72 6.97 9.22
N GLY A 14 9.17 7.55 10.29
CA GLY A 14 9.04 9.00 10.39
C GLY A 14 8.05 9.60 9.41
N ILE A 15 7.00 8.87 9.05
CA ILE A 15 5.93 9.38 8.20
C ILE A 15 5.20 10.50 8.98
N PRO A 16 5.07 11.70 8.41
CA PRO A 16 4.36 12.79 9.08
C PRO A 16 2.92 12.42 9.38
N LYS A 17 2.42 12.86 10.52
CA LYS A 17 1.08 12.51 11.00
C LYS A 17 -0.03 12.89 10.02
N ASN A 18 0.09 14.04 9.37
CA ASN A 18 -0.90 14.47 8.38
C ASN A 18 -0.93 13.53 7.16
N ILE A 19 0.22 13.00 6.75
CA ILE A 19 0.32 12.02 5.67
C ILE A 19 -0.30 10.70 6.11
N GLU A 20 0.00 10.24 7.32
CA GLU A 20 -0.61 9.02 7.89
C GLU A 20 -2.14 9.10 7.84
N GLU A 21 -2.71 10.19 8.34
CA GLU A 21 -4.16 10.38 8.40
C GLU A 21 -4.80 10.35 7.02
N LEU A 22 -4.20 11.02 6.05
CA LEU A 22 -4.70 11.05 4.69
C LEU A 22 -4.64 9.68 4.01
N VAL A 23 -3.57 8.94 4.24
CA VAL A 23 -3.40 7.59 3.70
C VAL A 23 -4.38 6.60 4.34
N LEU A 24 -4.54 6.68 5.67
CA LEU A 24 -5.50 5.83 6.38
C LEU A 24 -6.92 6.06 5.89
N GLU A 25 -7.27 7.28 5.53
CA GLU A 25 -8.58 7.59 4.98
C GLU A 25 -8.73 7.14 3.53
N ARG A 26 -7.70 7.31 2.72
CA ARG A 26 -7.69 6.96 1.29
C ARG A 26 -7.72 5.46 1.06
N ASP A 27 -6.88 4.71 1.79
CA ASP A 27 -6.62 3.30 1.50
C ASP A 27 -7.43 2.39 2.43
N GLN A 28 -8.64 2.07 2.00
CA GLN A 28 -9.58 1.21 2.76
C GLN A 28 -9.35 -0.29 2.50
N CYS A 29 -8.63 -0.59 1.43
CA CYS A 29 -8.24 -1.95 1.03
C CYS A 29 -6.77 -1.95 0.65
N CYS A 30 -6.18 -3.13 0.54
CA CYS A 30 -4.80 -3.26 0.07
C CYS A 30 -4.65 -2.60 -1.30
N VAL A 31 -3.69 -1.69 -1.44
CA VAL A 31 -3.47 -0.95 -2.70
C VAL A 31 -2.99 -1.85 -3.83
N TYR A 32 -2.54 -3.06 -3.56
CA TYR A 32 -2.04 -4.01 -4.56
C TYR A 32 -3.07 -5.07 -4.93
N CYS A 33 -3.49 -5.89 -3.99
CA CYS A 33 -4.40 -7.00 -4.29
C CYS A 33 -5.88 -6.66 -4.11
N GLY A 34 -6.18 -5.51 -3.51
CA GLY A 34 -7.55 -5.06 -3.29
C GLY A 34 -8.27 -5.76 -2.16
N CYS A 35 -7.62 -6.61 -1.38
CA CYS A 35 -8.29 -7.32 -0.29
C CYS A 35 -8.70 -6.35 0.82
N GLU A 36 -9.79 -6.67 1.51
CA GLU A 36 -10.15 -5.98 2.74
C GLU A 36 -9.11 -6.29 3.81
N PHE A 37 -8.73 -5.28 4.58
CA PHE A 37 -7.85 -5.50 5.71
C PHE A 37 -8.57 -6.26 6.81
N GLY A 38 -7.90 -7.21 7.41
CA GLY A 38 -8.50 -8.09 8.40
C GLY A 38 -7.54 -8.41 9.54
N THR A 39 -7.96 -9.37 10.36
CA THR A 39 -7.19 -9.80 11.54
C THR A 39 -6.24 -10.94 11.24
N GLU A 40 -6.42 -11.64 10.13
CA GLU A 40 -5.47 -12.66 9.68
C GLU A 40 -4.13 -12.01 9.39
N ARG A 41 -3.05 -12.66 9.80
CA ARG A 41 -1.69 -12.09 9.68
C ARG A 41 -1.39 -11.54 8.29
N ALA A 42 -1.67 -12.29 7.25
CA ALA A 42 -1.37 -11.89 5.88
C ALA A 42 -2.22 -10.73 5.39
N LYS A 43 -3.40 -10.50 5.99
CA LYS A 43 -4.35 -9.46 5.59
C LYS A 43 -4.31 -8.21 6.47
N LYS A 44 -3.44 -8.16 7.45
CA LYS A 44 -3.28 -6.96 8.28
C LYS A 44 -2.75 -5.81 7.46
N LYS A 45 -3.17 -4.59 7.81
CA LYS A 45 -2.59 -3.38 7.20
C LYS A 45 -1.12 -3.26 7.55
N SER A 46 -0.35 -2.81 6.57
CA SER A 46 1.04 -2.42 6.80
C SER A 46 1.35 -1.17 5.99
N TRP A 47 2.27 -0.37 6.49
CA TRP A 47 2.76 0.80 5.79
C TRP A 47 3.64 0.35 4.62
N GLU A 48 3.44 1.00 3.50
CA GLU A 48 4.16 0.71 2.27
C GLU A 48 4.82 1.96 1.70
N HIS A 49 6.07 1.80 1.29
CA HIS A 49 6.76 2.76 0.43
C HIS A 49 6.71 2.17 -0.97
N ILE A 50 5.92 2.77 -1.84
CA ILE A 50 5.70 2.26 -3.20
C ILE A 50 7.03 2.21 -3.95
N ILE A 51 7.77 3.32 -3.92
CA ILE A 51 9.19 3.34 -4.27
C ILE A 51 9.93 3.05 -2.97
N ASN A 52 10.80 2.05 -2.99
CA ASN A 52 11.48 1.58 -1.79
C ASN A 52 12.59 2.56 -1.35
N ASP A 53 12.18 3.77 -1.00
CA ASP A 53 13.03 4.84 -0.50
C ASP A 53 12.32 5.51 0.68
N ILE A 54 12.82 5.28 1.89
CA ILE A 54 12.24 5.79 3.14
C ILE A 54 12.24 7.32 3.23
N ASN A 55 13.01 7.99 2.39
CA ASN A 55 13.05 9.45 2.35
C ASN A 55 11.89 10.06 1.55
N ILE A 56 11.20 9.26 0.74
CA ILE A 56 10.05 9.73 -0.04
C ILE A 56 8.78 9.51 0.77
N LYS A 57 8.37 10.56 1.50
CA LYS A 57 7.24 10.50 2.45
C LYS A 57 6.04 11.32 1.94
N THR A 58 5.72 11.18 0.67
CA THR A 58 4.63 11.89 0.02
C THR A 58 3.40 11.01 -0.11
N LEU A 59 2.24 11.62 -0.36
CA LEU A 59 0.98 10.89 -0.60
C LEU A 59 1.10 9.94 -1.79
N GLU A 60 1.92 10.27 -2.76
CA GLU A 60 2.13 9.46 -3.96
C GLU A 60 2.98 8.23 -3.69
N ASN A 61 3.70 8.20 -2.58
CA ASN A 61 4.60 7.09 -2.25
C ASN A 61 4.22 6.30 -1.02
N ILE A 62 3.48 6.90 -0.09
CA ILE A 62 3.05 6.22 1.13
C ILE A 62 1.66 5.63 0.91
N ALA A 63 1.50 4.36 1.24
CA ALA A 63 0.24 3.65 1.05
C ALA A 63 0.05 2.58 2.13
N LEU A 64 -1.12 1.94 2.12
CA LEU A 64 -1.41 0.78 2.95
C LEU A 64 -1.57 -0.44 2.07
N CYS A 65 -0.86 -1.49 2.41
CA CYS A 65 -1.04 -2.77 1.76
C CYS A 65 -1.14 -3.87 2.81
N CYS A 66 -1.64 -5.04 2.41
CA CYS A 66 -1.67 -6.16 3.34
C CYS A 66 -0.25 -6.69 3.57
N VAL A 67 -0.04 -7.29 4.72
CA VAL A 67 1.27 -7.87 5.09
C VAL A 67 1.75 -8.86 4.03
N GLY A 68 0.83 -9.64 3.45
CA GLY A 68 1.18 -10.60 2.40
C GLY A 68 1.79 -9.94 1.16
N CYS A 69 1.18 -8.86 0.68
CA CYS A 69 1.73 -8.12 -0.47
C CYS A 69 3.04 -7.42 -0.12
N ASN A 70 3.12 -6.86 1.08
CA ASN A 70 4.35 -6.21 1.56
C ASN A 70 5.51 -7.20 1.58
N ALA A 71 5.28 -8.38 2.12
CA ALA A 71 6.30 -9.44 2.17
C ALA A 71 6.68 -9.92 0.75
N SER A 72 5.71 -10.06 -0.14
CA SER A 72 5.94 -10.49 -1.51
C SER A 72 6.79 -9.49 -2.29
N LYS A 73 6.45 -8.20 -2.15
CA LYS A 73 7.21 -7.14 -2.82
C LYS A 73 8.60 -6.97 -2.19
N GLY A 74 8.67 -6.97 -0.87
CA GLY A 74 9.93 -6.75 -0.16
C GLY A 74 10.60 -5.46 -0.64
N ASN A 75 11.87 -5.55 -0.98
CA ASN A 75 12.64 -4.42 -1.51
C ASN A 75 12.74 -4.40 -3.05
N LYS A 76 11.89 -5.17 -3.73
CA LYS A 76 11.88 -5.21 -5.18
C LYS A 76 11.36 -3.89 -5.75
N GLU A 77 11.85 -3.54 -6.92
CA GLU A 77 11.32 -2.40 -7.67
C GLU A 77 9.86 -2.67 -8.05
N LEU A 78 9.00 -1.65 -7.95
CA LEU A 78 7.57 -1.78 -8.18
C LEU A 78 7.25 -2.41 -9.55
N ILE A 79 7.81 -1.88 -10.62
CA ILE A 79 7.52 -2.35 -11.98
C ILE A 79 7.92 -3.83 -12.12
N SER A 80 9.13 -4.16 -11.68
CA SER A 80 9.64 -5.53 -11.74
C SER A 80 8.76 -6.51 -10.96
N TRP A 81 8.34 -6.12 -9.76
CA TRP A 81 7.48 -6.96 -8.94
C TRP A 81 6.07 -7.07 -9.52
N PHE A 82 5.48 -5.97 -9.98
CA PHE A 82 4.12 -5.95 -10.52
C PHE A 82 3.97 -6.93 -11.69
N TYR A 83 4.97 -7.01 -12.56
CA TYR A 83 4.95 -7.93 -13.70
C TYR A 83 5.57 -9.29 -13.40
N SER A 84 5.93 -9.54 -12.15
CA SER A 84 6.54 -10.81 -11.75
C SER A 84 5.49 -11.91 -11.56
N GLU A 85 5.97 -13.14 -11.55
CA GLU A 85 5.15 -14.29 -11.22
C GLU A 85 4.64 -14.26 -9.79
N HIS A 86 5.41 -13.67 -8.86
CA HIS A 86 5.02 -13.50 -7.46
C HIS A 86 3.73 -12.66 -7.35
N ALA A 87 3.68 -11.53 -8.04
CA ALA A 87 2.49 -10.67 -8.05
C ALA A 87 1.32 -11.37 -8.76
N ARG A 88 1.57 -12.01 -9.88
CA ARG A 88 0.55 -12.74 -10.64
C ARG A 88 -0.09 -13.86 -9.81
N LYS A 89 0.70 -14.61 -9.07
CA LYS A 89 0.19 -15.68 -8.18
C LYS A 89 -0.70 -15.14 -7.06
N ARG A 90 -0.51 -13.91 -6.68
CA ARG A 90 -1.36 -13.24 -5.70
C ARG A 90 -2.61 -12.62 -6.32
N GLY A 91 -2.82 -12.76 -7.61
CA GLY A 91 -3.95 -12.18 -8.32
C GLY A 91 -3.85 -10.68 -8.53
N ILE A 92 -2.65 -10.13 -8.44
CA ILE A 92 -2.43 -8.69 -8.63
C ILE A 92 -2.37 -8.36 -10.11
N ASN A 93 -3.19 -7.39 -10.51
CA ASN A 93 -3.25 -6.94 -11.91
C ASN A 93 -3.77 -5.49 -11.96
N SER A 94 -3.95 -4.95 -13.16
CA SER A 94 -4.41 -3.57 -13.33
C SER A 94 -5.79 -3.29 -12.76
N GLU A 95 -6.60 -4.30 -12.51
CA GLU A 95 -7.94 -4.15 -11.94
C GLU A 95 -7.95 -4.19 -10.42
N THR A 96 -6.94 -4.79 -9.80
CA THR A 96 -6.86 -4.91 -8.33
C THR A 96 -6.17 -3.73 -7.67
N ILE A 97 -5.29 -3.05 -8.39
CA ILE A 97 -4.45 -1.99 -7.83
C ILE A 97 -5.23 -0.69 -7.67
N ALA A 98 -4.92 0.04 -6.61
CA ALA A 98 -5.49 1.37 -6.36
C ALA A 98 -4.88 2.42 -7.30
N ASP A 99 -5.55 3.56 -7.42
CA ASP A 99 -5.11 4.65 -8.29
C ASP A 99 -3.69 5.12 -7.99
N VAL A 100 -3.30 5.16 -6.73
CA VAL A 100 -1.94 5.56 -6.33
C VAL A 100 -0.89 4.63 -6.97
N ILE A 101 -1.19 3.36 -7.13
CA ILE A 101 -0.30 2.40 -7.77
C ILE A 101 -0.31 2.56 -9.29
N LYS A 102 -1.49 2.81 -9.87
CA LYS A 102 -1.61 3.09 -11.30
C LYS A 102 -0.76 4.29 -11.70
N ILE A 103 -0.81 5.35 -10.89
CA ILE A 103 -0.01 6.55 -11.09
C ILE A 103 1.48 6.21 -11.02
N ALA A 104 1.89 5.47 -9.99
CA ALA A 104 3.29 5.08 -9.80
C ALA A 104 3.81 4.21 -10.96
N LEU A 105 2.94 3.37 -11.53
CA LEU A 105 3.28 2.55 -12.71
C LEU A 105 3.12 3.31 -14.03
N ASN A 106 2.63 4.54 -13.97
CA ASN A 106 2.32 5.35 -15.15
C ASN A 106 1.29 4.68 -16.07
N LEU A 107 0.32 4.00 -15.47
CA LEU A 107 -0.77 3.38 -16.23
C LEU A 107 -1.90 4.37 -16.42
N LYS A 108 -2.53 4.34 -17.60
CA LYS A 108 -3.73 5.13 -17.86
C LYS A 108 -4.91 4.48 -17.14
N SER A 109 -5.68 5.31 -16.47
CA SER A 109 -6.91 4.88 -15.83
C SER A 109 -7.98 4.54 -16.85
#